data_6bb9e35703579d5be6215c888327a87a
#
_entry.id   6bb9e35703579d5be6215c888327a87a
#
_cell.length_a   1.000
_cell.length_b   1.000
_cell.length_c   1.000
_cell.angle_alpha   90.00
_cell.angle_beta   90.00
_cell.angle_gamma   90.00
#
_symmetry.space_group_name_H-M   'P 1'
#
loop_
_entity.id
_entity.type
_entity.pdbx_description
1 polymer ?
#
loop_
_entity_poly.entity_id
_entity_poly.type
_entity_poly.pdbx_seq_one_letter_code
_entity_poly.pdbx_strand_id
1 'polypeptide(L)'
;FLVPYSSVPNMLQPGVSNFDFIAGRSQIYGVKNQEDFLEANYIYGLNNLLTLYGGTILSDNYNAITLGNGWNTPLGAISFDATRSSSKLNNDTRHEGTSYQVAYNKYLLQTATHFSVAAWRYASQDYSTFSDHLYENDKINHQSDDDDFYDIGRKNSLSANIMQPLSNNLGNVSLSALWRNYWGRSGN
;
A
#
# COMPACT_ATOMS: atom_id res chain seq x y z
N PHE A 1 2.23 -12.12 4.20
CA PHE A 1 2.64 -10.86 3.58
C PHE A 1 1.47 -10.34 2.79
N LEU A 2 0.60 -9.54 3.45
CA LEU A 2 -0.34 -8.70 2.74
C LEU A 2 0.49 -7.56 2.16
N VAL A 3 0.88 -7.69 0.91
CA VAL A 3 1.51 -6.58 0.20
C VAL A 3 0.37 -5.65 -0.18
N PRO A 4 0.26 -4.45 0.42
CA PRO A 4 -0.62 -3.44 -0.16
C PRO A 4 -0.19 -3.29 -1.62
N TYR A 5 -1.14 -3.26 -2.52
CA TYR A 5 -0.94 -3.19 -3.97
C TYR A 5 0.30 -2.35 -4.31
N SER A 6 1.22 -2.94 -5.04
CA SER A 6 2.58 -2.45 -5.24
C SER A 6 2.62 -0.96 -5.56
N SER A 7 3.47 -0.26 -4.87
CA SER A 7 3.83 1.13 -5.09
C SER A 7 4.45 1.44 -6.47
N VAL A 8 4.49 0.47 -7.37
CA VAL A 8 5.01 0.64 -8.73
C VAL A 8 3.84 0.67 -9.70
N PRO A 9 3.59 1.77 -10.41
CA PRO A 9 2.61 1.78 -11.47
C PRO A 9 3.04 0.80 -12.55
N ASN A 10 2.41 -0.38 -12.58
CA ASN A 10 2.53 -1.30 -13.69
C ASN A 10 1.77 -0.72 -14.87
N MET A 11 2.52 -0.08 -15.79
CA MET A 11 1.92 0.41 -17.04
C MET A 11 1.69 -0.76 -17.98
N LEU A 12 0.45 -0.98 -18.35
CA LEU A 12 0.06 -2.02 -19.32
C LEU A 12 -0.03 -1.46 -20.74
N GLN A 13 0.21 -2.32 -21.70
CA GLN A 13 -0.04 -2.01 -23.12
C GLN A 13 -1.54 -1.81 -23.37
N PRO A 14 -1.92 -1.01 -24.40
CA PRO A 14 -3.31 -0.78 -24.74
C PRO A 14 -4.09 -2.08 -24.97
N GLY A 15 -5.27 -2.18 -24.38
CA GLY A 15 -6.15 -3.34 -24.50
C GLY A 15 -5.73 -4.56 -23.67
N VAL A 16 -4.60 -4.51 -22.98
CA VAL A 16 -4.18 -5.59 -22.08
C VAL A 16 -4.81 -5.40 -20.72
N SER A 17 -5.32 -6.47 -20.15
CA SER A 17 -5.80 -6.51 -18.76
C SER A 17 -5.09 -7.59 -17.98
N ASN A 18 -4.94 -7.37 -16.70
CA ASN A 18 -4.51 -8.36 -15.73
C ASN A 18 -5.45 -8.35 -14.53
N PHE A 19 -5.69 -9.51 -13.97
CA PHE A 19 -6.47 -9.65 -12.75
C PHE A 19 -5.81 -10.68 -11.84
N ASP A 20 -5.94 -10.49 -10.54
CA ASP A 20 -5.58 -11.47 -9.54
C ASP A 20 -6.70 -11.62 -8.52
N PHE A 21 -6.76 -12.79 -7.93
CA PHE A 21 -7.76 -13.20 -6.99
C PHE A 21 -7.14 -14.05 -5.90
N ILE A 22 -7.24 -13.60 -4.65
CA ILE A 22 -6.64 -14.27 -3.49
C ILE A 22 -7.72 -14.50 -2.46
N ALA A 23 -7.85 -15.74 -2.00
CA ALA A 23 -8.70 -16.10 -0.87
C ALA A 23 -7.87 -16.87 0.15
N GLY A 24 -8.04 -16.56 1.42
CA GLY A 24 -7.27 -17.22 2.46
C GLY A 24 -7.64 -16.76 3.86
N ARG A 25 -6.90 -17.27 4.81
CA ARG A 25 -6.96 -16.84 6.21
C ARG A 25 -5.72 -16.03 6.56
N SER A 26 -5.92 -14.89 7.20
CA SER A 26 -4.83 -14.01 7.61
C SER A 26 -3.95 -14.69 8.65
N GLN A 27 -2.63 -14.55 8.50
CA GLN A 27 -1.67 -15.00 9.49
C GLN A 27 -0.54 -13.97 9.60
N ILE A 28 -0.47 -13.27 10.73
CA ILE A 28 0.55 -12.29 11.03
C ILE A 28 1.31 -12.77 12.27
N TYR A 29 2.63 -12.72 12.23
CA TYR A 29 3.45 -13.10 13.38
C TYR A 29 3.13 -12.23 14.60
N GLY A 30 2.87 -12.86 15.75
CA GLY A 30 2.51 -12.16 16.98
C GLY A 30 1.04 -11.77 17.11
N VAL A 31 0.21 -11.95 16.08
CA VAL A 31 -1.23 -11.71 16.09
C VAL A 31 -1.98 -13.03 16.13
N LYS A 32 -2.80 -13.23 17.14
CA LYS A 32 -3.62 -14.44 17.31
C LYS A 32 -4.96 -14.34 16.58
N ASN A 33 -5.42 -13.10 16.35
CA ASN A 33 -6.64 -12.85 15.61
C ASN A 33 -6.43 -13.18 14.13
N GLN A 34 -7.19 -14.13 13.61
CA GLN A 34 -7.16 -14.56 12.22
C GLN A 34 -8.55 -14.37 11.62
N GLU A 35 -8.59 -13.81 10.42
CA GLU A 35 -9.83 -13.63 9.67
C GLU A 35 -9.69 -14.19 8.26
N ASP A 36 -10.76 -14.75 7.76
CA ASP A 36 -10.85 -15.15 6.37
C ASP A 36 -11.01 -13.89 5.51
N PHE A 37 -10.32 -13.83 4.39
CA PHE A 37 -10.37 -12.68 3.50
C PHE A 37 -10.40 -13.10 2.03
N LEU A 38 -10.94 -12.20 1.24
CA LEU A 38 -10.96 -12.23 -0.20
C LEU A 38 -10.33 -10.94 -0.71
N GLU A 39 -9.36 -11.05 -1.60
CA GLU A 39 -8.76 -9.93 -2.31
C GLU A 39 -8.95 -10.13 -3.82
N ALA A 40 -9.36 -9.08 -4.52
CA ALA A 40 -9.47 -9.07 -5.96
C ALA A 40 -8.89 -7.77 -6.50
N ASN A 41 -8.05 -7.88 -7.53
CA ASN A 41 -7.44 -6.74 -8.19
C ASN A 41 -7.63 -6.84 -9.71
N TYR A 42 -7.78 -5.70 -10.34
CA TYR A 42 -7.92 -5.56 -11.78
C TYR A 42 -7.14 -4.36 -12.29
N ILE A 43 -6.41 -4.54 -13.38
CA ILE A 43 -5.65 -3.48 -14.03
C ILE A 43 -5.88 -3.57 -15.54
N TYR A 44 -6.07 -2.43 -16.19
CA TYR A 44 -6.37 -2.32 -17.61
C TYR A 44 -5.60 -1.18 -18.27
N GLY A 45 -4.87 -1.50 -19.33
CA GLY A 45 -4.21 -0.52 -20.19
C GLY A 45 -5.21 0.10 -21.17
N LEU A 46 -5.64 1.34 -20.92
CA LEU A 46 -6.59 2.04 -21.76
C LEU A 46 -5.94 2.49 -23.08
N ASN A 47 -4.74 3.04 -22.98
CA ASN A 47 -3.90 3.45 -24.10
C ASN A 47 -2.43 3.50 -23.69
N ASN A 48 -1.53 3.95 -24.57
CA ASN A 48 -0.09 4.03 -24.29
C ASN A 48 0.29 4.99 -23.14
N LEU A 49 -0.63 5.88 -22.78
CA LEU A 49 -0.41 6.91 -21.74
C LEU A 49 -1.11 6.59 -20.43
N LEU A 50 -2.24 5.85 -20.47
CA LEU A 50 -3.14 5.71 -19.33
C LEU A 50 -3.44 4.23 -19.04
N THR A 51 -3.22 3.85 -17.80
CA THR A 51 -3.62 2.57 -17.22
C THR A 51 -4.58 2.85 -16.07
N LEU A 52 -5.68 2.12 -15.99
CA LEU A 52 -6.65 2.17 -14.89
C LEU A 52 -6.49 0.91 -14.04
N TYR A 53 -6.67 1.05 -12.74
CA TYR A 53 -6.63 -0.10 -11.84
C TYR A 53 -7.56 0.09 -10.65
N GLY A 54 -7.95 -1.03 -10.07
CA GLY A 54 -8.76 -1.06 -8.87
C GLY A 54 -8.60 -2.38 -8.14
N GLY A 55 -8.93 -2.37 -6.87
CA GLY A 55 -8.87 -3.56 -6.03
C GLY A 55 -9.85 -3.50 -4.88
N THR A 56 -10.13 -4.64 -4.29
CA THR A 56 -10.95 -4.74 -3.08
C THR A 56 -10.40 -5.81 -2.16
N ILE A 57 -10.52 -5.57 -0.86
CA ILE A 57 -10.31 -6.56 0.19
C ILE A 57 -11.61 -6.67 0.97
N LEU A 58 -12.10 -7.88 1.16
CA LEU A 58 -13.31 -8.20 1.88
C LEU A 58 -13.00 -9.23 2.96
N SER A 59 -13.41 -8.95 4.18
CA SER A 59 -13.41 -9.85 5.34
C SER A 59 -14.71 -9.64 6.12
N ASP A 60 -14.97 -10.44 7.14
CA ASP A 60 -16.23 -10.35 7.91
C ASP A 60 -16.42 -8.97 8.55
N ASN A 61 -15.34 -8.40 9.10
CA ASN A 61 -15.35 -7.13 9.80
C ASN A 61 -14.54 -6.03 9.16
N TYR A 62 -13.95 -6.30 7.97
CA TYR A 62 -13.13 -5.33 7.24
C TYR A 62 -13.47 -5.35 5.76
N ASN A 63 -13.58 -4.18 5.18
CA ASN A 63 -13.62 -4.01 3.73
C ASN A 63 -12.83 -2.79 3.28
N ALA A 64 -12.22 -2.90 2.12
CA ALA A 64 -11.53 -1.78 1.48
C ALA A 64 -11.74 -1.84 -0.03
N ILE A 65 -11.83 -0.67 -0.65
CA ILE A 65 -11.87 -0.51 -2.09
C ILE A 65 -10.83 0.52 -2.52
N THR A 66 -10.06 0.19 -3.54
CA THR A 66 -9.05 1.05 -4.15
C THR A 66 -9.41 1.32 -5.60
N LEU A 67 -9.28 2.57 -6.01
CA LEU A 67 -9.36 2.99 -7.41
C LEU A 67 -8.17 3.88 -7.74
N GLY A 68 -7.56 3.64 -8.88
CA GLY A 68 -6.38 4.39 -9.29
C GLY A 68 -6.18 4.45 -10.79
N ASN A 69 -5.25 5.31 -11.17
CA ASN A 69 -4.78 5.46 -12.53
C ASN A 69 -3.28 5.68 -12.58
N GLY A 70 -2.67 5.26 -13.66
CA GLY A 70 -1.25 5.44 -13.95
C GLY A 70 -1.05 6.10 -15.31
N TRP A 71 -0.14 7.05 -15.36
CA TRP A 71 0.16 7.86 -16.54
C TRP A 71 1.62 7.65 -16.93
N ASN A 72 1.83 7.19 -18.16
CA ASN A 72 3.16 7.04 -18.72
C ASN A 72 3.55 8.30 -19.48
N THR A 73 4.52 9.04 -18.97
CA THR A 73 5.00 10.28 -19.58
C THR A 73 6.46 10.14 -20.00
N PRO A 74 6.96 10.99 -20.92
CA PRO A 74 8.39 11.01 -21.26
C PRO A 74 9.31 11.28 -20.05
N LEU A 75 8.77 11.94 -19.03
CA LEU A 75 9.49 12.25 -17.79
C LEU A 75 9.50 11.08 -16.79
N GLY A 76 8.64 10.09 -16.96
CA GLY A 76 8.47 8.94 -16.08
C GLY A 76 7.01 8.55 -15.92
N ALA A 77 6.77 7.46 -15.23
CA ALA A 77 5.43 6.99 -14.89
C ALA A 77 4.98 7.60 -13.55
N ILE A 78 3.77 8.14 -13.52
CA ILE A 78 3.14 8.71 -12.33
C ILE A 78 1.84 7.95 -12.10
N SER A 79 1.53 7.57 -10.87
CA SER A 79 0.21 7.04 -10.51
C SER A 79 -0.40 7.79 -9.35
N PHE A 80 -1.71 7.76 -9.34
CA PHE A 80 -2.54 8.26 -8.25
C PHE A 80 -3.63 7.25 -7.95
N ASP A 81 -3.82 6.93 -6.68
CA ASP A 81 -4.93 6.13 -6.21
C ASP A 81 -5.54 6.63 -4.91
N ALA A 82 -6.76 6.21 -4.68
CA ALA A 82 -7.50 6.45 -3.46
C ALA A 82 -8.07 5.12 -2.95
N THR A 83 -7.87 4.84 -1.67
CA THR A 83 -8.40 3.69 -0.97
C THR A 83 -9.34 4.14 0.13
N ARG A 84 -10.57 3.64 0.14
CA ARG A 84 -11.50 3.77 1.26
C ARG A 84 -11.58 2.45 1.99
N SER A 85 -11.45 2.49 3.32
CA SER A 85 -11.58 1.34 4.19
C SER A 85 -12.69 1.55 5.24
N SER A 86 -13.29 0.44 5.65
CA SER A 86 -14.20 0.35 6.79
C SER A 86 -13.83 -0.87 7.61
N SER A 87 -13.58 -0.67 8.87
CA SER A 87 -13.14 -1.65 9.86
C SER A 87 -14.10 -1.61 11.05
N LYS A 88 -14.68 -2.75 11.40
CA LYS A 88 -15.49 -2.92 12.62
C LYS A 88 -14.67 -3.76 13.61
N LEU A 89 -14.36 -3.17 14.75
CA LEU A 89 -13.59 -3.84 15.80
C LEU A 89 -14.52 -4.68 16.72
N ASN A 90 -13.93 -5.62 17.45
CA ASN A 90 -14.65 -6.53 18.34
C ASN A 90 -15.32 -5.83 19.53
N ASN A 91 -14.92 -4.60 19.84
CA ASN A 91 -15.59 -3.74 20.83
C ASN A 91 -16.72 -2.86 20.23
N ASP A 92 -17.20 -3.20 19.02
CA ASP A 92 -18.17 -2.45 18.21
C ASP A 92 -17.71 -1.05 17.75
N THR A 93 -16.46 -0.67 17.98
CA THR A 93 -15.90 0.56 17.41
C THR A 93 -15.77 0.42 15.90
N ARG A 94 -16.16 1.46 15.17
CA ARG A 94 -16.09 1.49 13.71
C ARG A 94 -15.12 2.59 13.27
N HIS A 95 -14.16 2.20 12.42
CA HIS A 95 -13.23 3.10 11.76
C HIS A 95 -13.52 3.15 10.26
N GLU A 96 -13.75 4.33 9.74
CA GLU A 96 -13.93 4.56 8.30
C GLU A 96 -13.03 5.68 7.84
N GLY A 97 -12.21 5.40 6.83
CA GLY A 97 -11.25 6.38 6.37
C GLY A 97 -10.88 6.25 4.91
N THR A 98 -10.17 7.25 4.43
CA THR A 98 -9.65 7.28 3.06
C THR A 98 -8.16 7.59 3.09
N SER A 99 -7.39 6.83 2.32
CA SER A 99 -5.97 7.04 2.04
C SER A 99 -5.79 7.43 0.58
N TYR A 100 -4.89 8.36 0.34
CA TYR A 100 -4.45 8.74 -1.01
C TYR A 100 -2.99 8.37 -1.19
N GLN A 101 -2.65 7.85 -2.35
CA GLN A 101 -1.28 7.52 -2.73
C GLN A 101 -0.91 8.20 -4.04
N VAL A 102 0.31 8.72 -4.09
CA VAL A 102 0.96 9.15 -5.32
C VAL A 102 2.27 8.38 -5.45
N ALA A 103 2.53 7.79 -6.61
CA ALA A 103 3.80 7.13 -6.89
C ALA A 103 4.41 7.66 -8.19
N TYR A 104 5.73 7.72 -8.22
CA TYR A 104 6.52 8.11 -9.39
C TYR A 104 7.62 7.10 -9.64
N ASN A 105 7.80 6.74 -10.91
CA ASN A 105 8.81 5.81 -11.36
C ASN A 105 9.51 6.33 -12.60
N LYS A 106 10.84 6.24 -12.61
CA LYS A 106 11.65 6.59 -13.77
C LYS A 106 12.77 5.57 -13.95
N TYR A 107 12.91 5.09 -15.17
CA TYR A 107 14.07 4.33 -15.60
C TYR A 107 14.92 5.17 -16.54
N LEU A 108 16.19 5.39 -16.19
CA LEU A 108 17.15 6.14 -16.98
C LEU A 108 17.96 5.15 -17.82
N LEU A 109 17.63 5.05 -19.11
CA LEU A 109 18.24 4.10 -20.05
C LEU A 109 19.76 4.25 -20.15
N GLN A 110 20.27 5.48 -20.09
CA GLN A 110 21.69 5.78 -20.27
C GLN A 110 22.58 5.18 -19.16
N THR A 111 22.07 5.15 -17.95
CA THR A 111 22.80 4.69 -16.75
C THR A 111 22.20 3.41 -16.18
N ALA A 112 21.11 2.91 -16.77
CA ALA A 112 20.30 1.81 -16.22
C ALA A 112 19.79 2.06 -14.78
N THR A 113 19.67 3.32 -14.37
CA THR A 113 19.25 3.71 -13.03
C THR A 113 17.74 3.60 -12.91
N HIS A 114 17.27 2.92 -11.89
CA HIS A 114 15.86 2.86 -11.50
C HIS A 114 15.61 3.77 -10.31
N PHE A 115 14.71 4.72 -10.49
CA PHE A 115 14.29 5.67 -9.46
C PHE A 115 12.80 5.51 -9.19
N SER A 116 12.41 5.31 -7.93
CA SER A 116 11.02 5.25 -7.52
C SER A 116 10.75 6.07 -6.27
N VAL A 117 9.63 6.76 -6.26
CA VAL A 117 9.10 7.48 -5.09
C VAL A 117 7.65 7.14 -4.94
N ALA A 118 7.22 6.80 -3.74
CA ALA A 118 5.83 6.65 -3.39
C ALA A 118 5.52 7.45 -2.12
N ALA A 119 4.44 8.23 -2.17
CA ALA A 119 3.96 9.02 -1.04
C ALA A 119 2.52 8.63 -0.73
N TRP A 120 2.26 8.25 0.54
CA TRP A 120 0.92 7.99 1.04
C TRP A 120 0.52 9.11 1.99
N ARG A 121 -0.68 9.61 1.83
CA ARG A 121 -1.28 10.54 2.76
C ARG A 121 -2.63 9.99 3.20
N TYR A 122 -2.77 9.74 4.48
CA TYR A 122 -4.04 9.31 5.06
C TYR A 122 -4.92 10.54 5.30
N ALA A 123 -6.05 10.62 4.61
CA ALA A 123 -6.93 11.78 4.67
C ALA A 123 -7.74 11.86 5.96
N SER A 124 -7.98 10.71 6.60
CA SER A 124 -8.65 10.64 7.91
C SER A 124 -7.83 9.87 8.92
N GLN A 125 -8.00 10.23 10.19
CA GLN A 125 -7.37 9.56 11.32
C GLN A 125 -7.86 8.11 11.46
N ASP A 126 -9.10 7.84 11.02
CA ASP A 126 -9.75 6.54 11.14
C ASP A 126 -9.49 5.61 9.95
N TYR A 127 -8.55 5.96 9.06
CA TYR A 127 -8.14 5.04 8.02
C TYR A 127 -7.33 3.90 8.64
N SER A 128 -7.78 2.66 8.41
CA SER A 128 -7.09 1.43 8.81
C SER A 128 -6.80 0.57 7.59
N THR A 129 -5.62 -0.04 7.56
CA THR A 129 -5.33 -1.15 6.65
C THR A 129 -5.89 -2.45 7.23
N PHE A 130 -5.97 -3.51 6.43
CA PHE A 130 -6.39 -4.82 6.93
C PHE A 130 -5.48 -5.34 8.05
N SER A 131 -4.17 -5.10 7.94
CA SER A 131 -3.22 -5.44 9.00
C SER A 131 -3.47 -4.64 10.28
N ASP A 132 -3.75 -3.35 10.18
CA ASP A 132 -4.07 -2.51 11.36
C ASP A 132 -5.33 -3.03 12.06
N HIS A 133 -6.37 -3.39 11.27
CA HIS A 133 -7.60 -4.01 11.79
C HIS A 133 -7.33 -5.29 12.60
N LEU A 134 -6.49 -6.18 12.08
CA LEU A 134 -6.14 -7.44 12.76
C LEU A 134 -5.37 -7.19 14.06
N TYR A 135 -4.40 -6.24 14.05
CA TYR A 135 -3.64 -5.85 15.24
C TYR A 135 -4.52 -5.22 16.31
N GLU A 136 -5.39 -4.30 15.93
CA GLU A 136 -6.31 -3.65 16.89
C GLU A 136 -7.28 -4.65 17.53
N ASN A 137 -7.83 -5.58 16.76
CA ASN A 137 -8.68 -6.64 17.28
C ASN A 137 -7.91 -7.59 18.21
N ASP A 138 -6.67 -7.93 17.88
CA ASP A 138 -5.84 -8.77 18.75
C ASP A 138 -5.56 -8.08 20.09
N LYS A 139 -5.24 -6.78 20.08
CA LYS A 139 -5.03 -5.97 21.29
C LYS A 139 -6.29 -5.91 22.17
N ILE A 140 -7.46 -5.73 21.56
CA ILE A 140 -8.74 -5.72 22.28
C ILE A 140 -9.03 -7.08 22.94
N ASN A 141 -8.77 -8.18 22.22
CA ASN A 141 -9.09 -9.53 22.69
C ASN A 141 -8.13 -10.04 23.77
N HIS A 142 -6.88 -9.60 23.79
CA HIS A 142 -5.84 -10.15 24.66
C HIS A 142 -5.37 -9.19 25.77
N GLN A 143 -5.95 -7.96 25.85
CA GLN A 143 -5.56 -6.94 26.85
C GLN A 143 -4.03 -6.81 27.00
N SER A 144 -3.28 -6.89 25.90
CA SER A 144 -1.85 -6.76 25.95
C SER A 144 -1.50 -5.28 26.15
N ASP A 145 -0.95 -4.97 27.34
CA ASP A 145 -0.41 -3.64 27.69
C ASP A 145 0.94 -3.34 26.99
N ASP A 146 1.40 -4.24 26.14
CA ASP A 146 2.61 -4.02 25.35
C ASP A 146 2.35 -2.92 24.31
N ASP A 147 2.66 -1.70 24.71
CA ASP A 147 2.67 -0.49 23.87
C ASP A 147 3.75 -0.55 22.76
N ASP A 148 4.46 -1.66 22.66
CA ASP A 148 5.57 -1.83 21.77
C ASP A 148 5.15 -2.25 20.37
N PHE A 149 5.38 -1.33 19.44
CA PHE A 149 5.66 -1.59 18.03
C PHE A 149 4.52 -1.75 17.02
N TYR A 150 3.28 -1.42 17.31
CA TYR A 150 2.29 -1.42 16.25
C TYR A 150 2.20 -0.05 15.55
N ASP A 151 2.48 -0.04 14.26
CA ASP A 151 2.54 1.11 13.34
C ASP A 151 1.11 1.60 12.97
N ILE A 152 0.24 1.72 13.99
CA ILE A 152 -1.17 2.08 13.84
C ILE A 152 -1.32 3.60 13.74
N GLY A 153 -2.27 4.05 12.92
CA GLY A 153 -2.61 5.48 12.81
C GLY A 153 -1.60 6.29 12.00
N ARG A 154 -1.04 5.71 10.94
CA ARG A 154 -0.14 6.43 10.01
C ARG A 154 -0.85 7.59 9.35
N LYS A 155 -0.28 8.79 9.47
CA LYS A 155 -0.78 10.02 8.85
C LYS A 155 -0.22 10.23 7.45
N ASN A 156 1.10 10.21 7.34
CA ASN A 156 1.81 10.37 6.07
C ASN A 156 2.97 9.37 6.01
N SER A 157 3.27 8.91 4.82
CA SER A 157 4.45 8.09 4.55
C SER A 157 5.06 8.52 3.22
N LEU A 158 6.37 8.64 3.19
CA LEU A 158 7.15 8.85 1.98
C LEU A 158 8.22 7.78 1.89
N SER A 159 8.27 7.05 0.79
CA SER A 159 9.36 6.14 0.46
C SER A 159 10.03 6.55 -0.84
N ALA A 160 11.34 6.46 -0.86
CA ALA A 160 12.14 6.66 -2.07
C ALA A 160 13.16 5.53 -2.19
N ASN A 161 13.37 5.07 -3.41
CA ASN A 161 14.35 4.04 -3.72
C ASN A 161 15.07 4.39 -5.01
N ILE A 162 16.40 4.25 -4.99
CA ILE A 162 17.27 4.40 -6.16
C ILE A 162 18.08 3.11 -6.26
N MET A 163 18.05 2.49 -7.44
CA MET A 163 18.88 1.33 -7.74
C MET A 163 19.75 1.64 -8.96
N GLN A 164 21.05 1.49 -8.79
CA GLN A 164 22.06 1.73 -9.81
C GLN A 164 22.88 0.46 -10.05
N PRO A 165 22.75 -0.20 -11.22
CA PRO A 165 23.69 -1.22 -11.63
C PRO A 165 25.08 -0.61 -11.86
N LEU A 166 26.11 -1.29 -11.40
CA LEU A 166 27.50 -0.91 -11.62
C LEU A 166 28.05 -1.62 -12.86
N SER A 167 28.90 -0.92 -13.62
CA SER A 167 29.59 -1.50 -14.78
C SER A 167 30.53 -2.64 -14.36
N ASN A 168 30.94 -3.46 -15.32
CA ASN A 168 31.90 -4.55 -15.14
C ASN A 168 31.48 -5.64 -14.13
N ASN A 169 30.20 -5.95 -14.05
CA ASN A 169 29.66 -6.97 -13.13
C ASN A 169 29.96 -6.73 -11.64
N LEU A 170 30.20 -5.48 -11.24
CA LEU A 170 30.46 -5.10 -9.85
C LEU A 170 29.21 -5.16 -8.96
N GLY A 171 28.03 -5.53 -9.52
CA GLY A 171 26.77 -5.65 -8.79
C GLY A 171 25.90 -4.41 -8.87
N ASN A 172 25.05 -4.19 -7.86
CA ASN A 172 24.10 -3.08 -7.78
C ASN A 172 24.33 -2.29 -6.50
N VAL A 173 24.18 -0.98 -6.58
CA VAL A 173 24.03 -0.09 -5.41
C VAL A 173 22.57 0.29 -5.28
N SER A 174 22.00 0.13 -4.10
CA SER A 174 20.65 0.59 -3.79
C SER A 174 20.67 1.52 -2.59
N LEU A 175 19.92 2.63 -2.71
CA LEU A 175 19.66 3.56 -1.63
C LEU A 175 18.15 3.63 -1.41
N SER A 176 17.72 3.38 -0.17
CA SER A 176 16.31 3.47 0.21
C SER A 176 16.15 4.44 1.36
N ALA A 177 15.14 5.29 1.28
CA ALA A 177 14.74 6.21 2.33
C ALA A 177 13.26 6.01 2.63
N LEU A 178 12.91 5.99 3.91
CA LEU A 178 11.55 5.87 4.38
C LEU A 178 11.32 6.90 5.49
N TRP A 179 10.29 7.73 5.29
CA TRP A 179 9.83 8.68 6.29
C TRP A 179 8.35 8.43 6.60
N ARG A 180 7.99 8.41 7.89
CA ARG A 180 6.62 8.19 8.36
C ARG A 180 6.24 9.20 9.42
N ASN A 181 4.98 9.59 9.43
CA ASN A 181 4.39 10.45 10.43
C ASN A 181 3.04 9.87 10.90
N TYR A 182 2.71 10.03 12.17
CA TYR A 182 1.57 9.38 12.82
C TYR A 182 0.59 10.39 13.39
N TRP A 183 -0.69 10.00 13.51
CA TRP A 183 -1.69 10.74 14.28
C TRP A 183 -1.47 10.51 15.77
N GLY A 184 -1.63 11.56 16.60
CA GLY A 184 -1.64 11.44 18.05
C GLY A 184 -0.30 11.34 18.76
N ARG A 185 0.84 11.24 18.05
CA ARG A 185 2.17 11.44 18.62
C ARG A 185 2.65 12.86 18.33
N SER A 186 2.13 13.84 19.10
CA SER A 186 2.86 15.09 19.25
C SER A 186 4.07 14.77 20.12
N GLY A 187 5.25 14.71 19.50
CA GLY A 187 6.50 14.63 20.25
C GLY A 187 6.60 15.85 21.17
N ASN A 188 6.69 15.63 22.46
CA ASN A 188 7.29 16.57 23.39
C ASN A 188 8.81 16.51 23.20
#